data_6d231084b793bdd22fd95556050e9875
#
_entry.id   6d231084b793bdd22fd95556050e9875
#
_cell.length_a   1.000
_cell.length_b   1.000
_cell.length_c   1.000
_cell.angle_alpha   90.00
_cell.angle_beta   90.00
_cell.angle_gamma   90.00
#
_symmetry.space_group_name_H-M   'P 1'
#
loop_
_entity.id
_entity.type
_entity.pdbx_description
1 polymer ?
#
loop_
_entity_poly.entity_id
_entity_poly.type
_entity_poly.pdbx_seq_one_letter_code
_entity_poly.pdbx_strand_id
1 'polypeptide(L)'
;MGRYVIRRLLQMIPVFFGATLLIFLMVNVMGDPIAGLCGDRQCDPATAAQLEKEFGLDKPVWQQYLTYMGNVFTGDFGTAFNGQEVTELMANAFPVTIRLTLVAIFFEIVIGISLGVLTGLKRGHPVDTTVLLLTLVVIAIPTFVTGLLLQLLLGVKWGWIKPAVSTDAPLDELIVPGLVLASVSLAYVTRLTRTSIAENKRADYVRTAVAKGLPRHRVITRHLLRNSLIPVVTFIGTDVGALMGGAIVTERIFNIHGVGYQLYQGILRQNTQTVVGFVTVLVLVFLVANLLVDLLYAVLDPRIRYA
;
A
#
# COMPACT_ATOMS: atom_id res chain seq x y z
N MET A 1 8.04 23.11 14.01
CA MET A 1 7.62 21.72 14.10
C MET A 1 6.15 21.59 14.54
N GLY A 2 5.74 22.06 15.73
CA GLY A 2 4.36 21.89 16.20
C GLY A 2 3.30 22.43 15.24
N ARG A 3 3.47 23.67 14.73
CA ARG A 3 2.54 24.28 13.77
C ARG A 3 2.39 23.46 12.46
N TYR A 4 3.50 22.90 11.98
CA TYR A 4 3.49 22.02 10.79
C TYR A 4 2.69 20.74 11.05
N VAL A 5 2.93 20.07 12.19
CA VAL A 5 2.22 18.85 12.57
C VAL A 5 0.71 19.12 12.72
N ILE A 6 0.34 20.21 13.43
CA ILE A 6 -1.08 20.59 13.60
C ILE A 6 -1.74 20.84 12.24
N ARG A 7 -1.08 21.59 11.34
CA ARG A 7 -1.61 21.84 10.00
C ARG A 7 -1.83 20.55 9.22
N ARG A 8 -0.88 19.58 9.31
CA ARG A 8 -1.01 18.28 8.65
C ARG A 8 -2.16 17.45 9.23
N LEU A 9 -2.29 17.41 10.56
CA LEU A 9 -3.41 16.73 11.22
C LEU A 9 -4.75 17.34 10.82
N LEU A 10 -4.86 18.67 10.75
CA LEU A 10 -6.09 19.34 10.30
C LEU A 10 -6.41 19.02 8.84
N GLN A 11 -5.40 18.87 7.97
CA GLN A 11 -5.59 18.48 6.57
C GLN A 11 -6.05 17.02 6.42
N MET A 12 -5.71 16.14 7.35
CA MET A 12 -6.16 14.75 7.33
C MET A 12 -7.67 14.62 7.61
N ILE A 13 -8.24 15.52 8.40
CA ILE A 13 -9.66 15.49 8.78
C ILE A 13 -10.58 15.50 7.54
N PRO A 14 -10.54 16.51 6.67
CA PRO A 14 -11.42 16.54 5.49
C PRO A 14 -11.13 15.38 4.52
N VAL A 15 -9.88 14.92 4.41
CA VAL A 15 -9.54 13.77 3.56
C VAL A 15 -10.16 12.49 4.12
N PHE A 16 -10.09 12.28 5.44
CA PHE A 16 -10.70 11.12 6.09
C PHE A 16 -12.22 11.08 5.88
N PHE A 17 -12.90 12.16 6.23
CA PHE A 17 -14.37 12.22 6.08
C PHE A 17 -14.80 12.19 4.62
N GLY A 18 -14.06 12.82 3.71
CA GLY A 18 -14.35 12.79 2.28
C GLY A 18 -14.18 11.39 1.68
N ALA A 19 -13.09 10.69 2.02
CA ALA A 19 -12.84 9.33 1.54
C ALA A 19 -13.84 8.31 2.11
N THR A 20 -14.14 8.39 3.41
CA THR A 20 -15.11 7.47 4.05
C THR A 20 -16.53 7.73 3.59
N LEU A 21 -16.92 8.99 3.35
CA LEU A 21 -18.22 9.32 2.78
C LEU A 21 -18.34 8.78 1.35
N LEU A 22 -17.28 8.96 0.54
CA LEU A 22 -17.27 8.50 -0.84
C LEU A 22 -17.44 6.99 -0.92
N ILE A 23 -16.66 6.21 -0.15
CA ILE A 23 -16.78 4.75 -0.16
C ILE A 23 -18.14 4.30 0.37
N PHE A 24 -18.63 4.95 1.44
CA PHE A 24 -19.95 4.66 2.00
C PHE A 24 -21.05 4.86 0.95
N LEU A 25 -21.02 5.98 0.21
CA LEU A 25 -21.99 6.26 -0.86
C LEU A 25 -21.85 5.26 -2.01
N MET A 26 -20.61 4.95 -2.45
CA MET A 26 -20.39 3.99 -3.53
C MET A 26 -20.96 2.62 -3.19
N VAL A 27 -20.71 2.11 -2.00
CA VAL A 27 -21.18 0.78 -1.60
C VAL A 27 -22.70 0.76 -1.44
N ASN A 28 -23.30 1.82 -0.90
CA ASN A 28 -24.77 1.91 -0.79
C ASN A 28 -25.47 2.07 -2.16
N VAL A 29 -24.83 2.71 -3.14
CA VAL A 29 -25.42 2.87 -4.49
C VAL A 29 -25.21 1.64 -5.37
N MET A 30 -24.06 0.95 -5.22
CA MET A 30 -23.70 -0.20 -6.06
C MET A 30 -24.17 -1.55 -5.51
N GLY A 31 -24.51 -1.63 -4.23
CA GLY A 31 -24.94 -2.86 -3.57
C GLY A 31 -26.38 -2.79 -3.07
N ASP A 32 -27.03 -3.94 -3.00
CA ASP A 32 -28.21 -4.14 -2.18
C ASP A 32 -27.77 -4.85 -0.90
N PRO A 33 -27.64 -4.13 0.24
CA PRO A 33 -27.20 -4.71 1.49
C PRO A 33 -28.09 -5.86 1.96
N ILE A 34 -29.39 -5.81 1.60
CA ILE A 34 -30.36 -6.85 1.97
C ILE A 34 -30.14 -8.10 1.14
N ALA A 35 -29.89 -7.95 -0.17
CA ALA A 35 -29.57 -9.08 -1.02
C ALA A 35 -28.33 -9.84 -0.54
N GLY A 36 -27.31 -9.10 -0.05
CA GLY A 36 -26.14 -9.71 0.54
C GLY A 36 -26.39 -10.48 1.84
N LEU A 37 -27.31 -10.00 2.68
CA LEU A 37 -27.74 -10.67 3.93
C LEU A 37 -28.55 -11.94 3.66
N CYS A 38 -29.30 -11.96 2.56
CA CYS A 38 -30.13 -13.10 2.17
C CYS A 38 -29.37 -14.23 1.45
N GLY A 39 -28.12 -13.98 1.03
CA GLY A 39 -27.31 -14.92 0.26
C GLY A 39 -27.92 -15.22 -1.13
N ASP A 40 -27.72 -16.44 -1.63
CA ASP A 40 -28.21 -16.87 -2.95
C ASP A 40 -29.74 -17.04 -3.03
N ARG A 41 -30.47 -16.88 -1.91
CA ARG A 41 -31.93 -16.99 -1.87
C ARG A 41 -32.54 -15.60 -1.72
N GLN A 42 -33.63 -15.36 -2.47
CA GLN A 42 -34.41 -14.15 -2.24
C GLN A 42 -35.01 -14.19 -0.84
N CYS A 43 -34.81 -13.12 -0.07
CA CYS A 43 -35.46 -12.96 1.21
C CYS A 43 -36.98 -12.94 1.05
N ASP A 44 -37.67 -13.57 1.98
CA ASP A 44 -39.09 -13.30 2.17
C ASP A 44 -39.29 -11.81 2.46
N PRO A 45 -40.29 -11.13 1.83
CA PRO A 45 -40.51 -9.69 1.99
C PRO A 45 -40.64 -9.23 3.44
N ALA A 46 -41.19 -10.06 4.33
CA ALA A 46 -41.31 -9.74 5.75
C ALA A 46 -39.92 -9.73 6.44
N THR A 47 -39.06 -10.70 6.13
CA THR A 47 -37.69 -10.79 6.64
C THR A 47 -36.84 -9.64 6.10
N ALA A 48 -36.98 -9.29 4.81
CA ALA A 48 -36.27 -8.15 4.22
C ALA A 48 -36.63 -6.84 4.91
N ALA A 49 -37.93 -6.58 5.14
CA ALA A 49 -38.38 -5.36 5.85
C ALA A 49 -37.95 -5.31 7.33
N GLN A 50 -37.78 -6.46 7.96
CA GLN A 50 -37.27 -6.53 9.33
C GLN A 50 -35.75 -6.21 9.36
N LEU A 51 -34.96 -6.81 8.45
CA LEU A 51 -33.54 -6.52 8.32
C LEU A 51 -33.26 -5.06 7.94
N GLU A 52 -34.08 -4.49 7.05
CA GLU A 52 -34.00 -3.08 6.66
C GLU A 52 -34.10 -2.14 7.88
N LYS A 53 -35.03 -2.41 8.79
CA LYS A 53 -35.21 -1.64 10.05
C LYS A 53 -34.10 -1.94 11.05
N GLU A 54 -33.69 -3.19 11.20
CA GLU A 54 -32.66 -3.61 12.15
C GLU A 54 -31.31 -2.97 11.82
N PHE A 55 -30.94 -2.91 10.52
CA PHE A 55 -29.73 -2.28 10.05
C PHE A 55 -29.87 -0.77 9.77
N GLY A 56 -31.09 -0.21 9.98
CA GLY A 56 -31.39 1.22 9.79
C GLY A 56 -31.23 1.68 8.33
N LEU A 57 -31.41 0.78 7.38
CA LEU A 57 -31.34 1.06 5.94
C LEU A 57 -32.56 1.86 5.45
N ASP A 58 -33.64 1.89 6.24
CA ASP A 58 -34.84 2.70 6.04
C ASP A 58 -34.59 4.21 6.25
N LYS A 59 -33.47 4.57 6.89
CA LYS A 59 -33.13 5.96 7.18
C LYS A 59 -32.47 6.65 5.98
N PRO A 60 -32.54 8.02 5.91
CA PRO A 60 -31.80 8.76 4.90
C PRO A 60 -30.30 8.46 4.94
N VAL A 61 -29.64 8.38 3.78
CA VAL A 61 -28.23 7.98 3.63
C VAL A 61 -27.28 8.80 4.50
N TRP A 62 -27.54 10.12 4.67
CA TRP A 62 -26.73 10.96 5.55
C TRP A 62 -26.82 10.55 7.03
N GLN A 63 -27.99 10.08 7.48
CA GLN A 63 -28.18 9.60 8.85
C GLN A 63 -27.52 8.25 9.07
N GLN A 64 -27.60 7.35 8.07
CA GLN A 64 -26.86 6.10 8.08
C GLN A 64 -25.34 6.35 8.20
N TYR A 65 -24.79 7.31 7.41
CA TYR A 65 -23.38 7.67 7.48
C TYR A 65 -22.98 8.25 8.85
N LEU A 66 -23.79 9.12 9.45
CA LEU A 66 -23.51 9.66 10.78
C LEU A 66 -23.52 8.57 11.85
N THR A 67 -24.49 7.64 11.78
CA THR A 67 -24.54 6.48 12.69
C THR A 67 -23.30 5.62 12.52
N TYR A 68 -22.92 5.32 11.26
CA TYR A 68 -21.69 4.57 10.95
C TYR A 68 -20.45 5.26 11.52
N MET A 69 -20.29 6.57 11.31
CA MET A 69 -19.16 7.31 11.87
C MET A 69 -19.14 7.31 13.40
N GLY A 70 -20.30 7.40 14.04
CA GLY A 70 -20.41 7.25 15.50
C GLY A 70 -19.87 5.90 15.98
N ASN A 71 -20.25 4.83 15.31
CA ASN A 71 -19.77 3.47 15.61
C ASN A 71 -18.27 3.30 15.35
N VAL A 72 -17.74 3.88 14.26
CA VAL A 72 -16.30 3.89 13.97
C VAL A 72 -15.49 4.51 15.11
N PHE A 73 -15.97 5.62 15.69
CA PHE A 73 -15.27 6.26 16.82
C PHE A 73 -15.34 5.47 18.13
N THR A 74 -16.28 4.54 18.26
CA THR A 74 -16.35 3.60 19.38
C THR A 74 -15.63 2.27 19.10
N GLY A 75 -15.08 2.11 17.87
CA GLY A 75 -14.39 0.89 17.44
C GLY A 75 -15.32 -0.23 16.96
N ASP A 76 -16.59 0.06 16.79
CA ASP A 76 -17.59 -0.86 16.25
C ASP A 76 -17.70 -0.67 14.73
N PHE A 77 -17.22 -1.66 13.98
CA PHE A 77 -17.33 -1.72 12.51
C PHE A 77 -18.47 -2.63 12.04
N GLY A 78 -19.30 -3.11 12.97
CA GLY A 78 -20.40 -4.02 12.71
C GLY A 78 -19.97 -5.49 12.55
N THR A 79 -20.90 -6.28 12.05
CA THR A 79 -20.72 -7.74 11.88
C THR A 79 -20.74 -8.13 10.40
N ALA A 80 -19.87 -9.05 10.04
CA ALA A 80 -19.88 -9.66 8.71
C ALA A 80 -21.04 -10.66 8.58
N PHE A 81 -21.43 -11.03 7.36
CA PHE A 81 -22.55 -11.95 7.12
C PHE A 81 -22.38 -13.35 7.72
N ASN A 82 -21.16 -13.75 8.08
CA ASN A 82 -20.88 -14.99 8.79
C ASN A 82 -21.05 -14.88 10.32
N GLY A 83 -21.51 -13.73 10.82
CA GLY A 83 -21.68 -13.45 12.25
C GLY A 83 -20.41 -13.06 13.00
N GLN A 84 -19.25 -12.98 12.32
CA GLN A 84 -18.00 -12.51 12.93
C GLN A 84 -17.97 -10.99 13.00
N GLU A 85 -17.41 -10.43 14.05
CA GLU A 85 -17.15 -9.00 14.14
C GLU A 85 -16.11 -8.56 13.08
N VAL A 86 -16.42 -7.47 12.40
CA VAL A 86 -15.49 -6.90 11.39
C VAL A 86 -14.17 -6.51 12.05
N THR A 87 -14.20 -6.06 13.30
CA THR A 87 -13.01 -5.74 14.11
C THR A 87 -12.10 -6.95 14.29
N GLU A 88 -12.66 -8.13 14.55
CA GLU A 88 -11.89 -9.38 14.67
C GLU A 88 -11.26 -9.78 13.34
N LEU A 89 -12.03 -9.69 12.25
CA LEU A 89 -11.51 -9.92 10.90
C LEU A 89 -10.34 -8.98 10.57
N MET A 90 -10.44 -7.69 10.95
CA MET A 90 -9.36 -6.72 10.80
C MET A 90 -8.13 -7.09 11.63
N ALA A 91 -8.30 -7.44 12.89
CA ALA A 91 -7.21 -7.81 13.78
C ALA A 91 -6.37 -8.98 13.22
N ASN A 92 -7.00 -9.90 12.50
CA ASN A 92 -6.34 -11.03 11.86
C ASN A 92 -5.72 -10.65 10.49
N ALA A 93 -6.38 -9.81 9.70
CA ALA A 93 -5.97 -9.51 8.33
C ALA A 93 -4.87 -8.43 8.23
N PHE A 94 -4.94 -7.35 9.03
CA PHE A 94 -3.95 -6.26 8.96
C PHE A 94 -2.51 -6.70 9.22
N PRO A 95 -2.20 -7.55 10.22
CA PRO A 95 -0.83 -8.03 10.43
C PRO A 95 -0.26 -8.78 9.23
N VAL A 96 -1.10 -9.50 8.49
CA VAL A 96 -0.69 -10.25 7.29
C VAL A 96 -0.32 -9.28 6.16
N THR A 97 -1.19 -8.32 5.85
CA THR A 97 -0.93 -7.29 4.82
C THR A 97 0.26 -6.42 5.18
N ILE A 98 0.42 -6.05 6.45
CA ILE A 98 1.59 -5.28 6.92
C ILE A 98 2.88 -6.09 6.69
N ARG A 99 2.92 -7.37 7.03
CA ARG A 99 4.09 -8.23 6.77
C ARG A 99 4.41 -8.31 5.28
N LEU A 100 3.39 -8.51 4.43
CA LEU A 100 3.57 -8.54 2.97
C LEU A 100 4.12 -7.21 2.45
N THR A 101 3.57 -6.08 2.91
CA THR A 101 4.03 -4.73 2.54
C THR A 101 5.47 -4.48 2.99
N LEU A 102 5.84 -4.91 4.20
CA LEU A 102 7.22 -4.78 4.68
C LEU A 102 8.21 -5.61 3.84
N VAL A 103 7.83 -6.80 3.39
CA VAL A 103 8.64 -7.61 2.47
C VAL A 103 8.78 -6.90 1.12
N ALA A 104 7.71 -6.28 0.61
CA ALA A 104 7.76 -5.49 -0.63
C ALA A 104 8.72 -4.30 -0.50
N ILE A 105 8.58 -3.50 0.57
CA ILE A 105 9.48 -2.36 0.86
C ILE A 105 10.93 -2.81 1.01
N PHE A 106 11.17 -3.95 1.64
CA PHE A 106 12.51 -4.52 1.74
C PHE A 106 13.12 -4.74 0.34
N PHE A 107 12.38 -5.30 -0.61
CA PHE A 107 12.85 -5.47 -1.98
C PHE A 107 13.07 -4.14 -2.70
N GLU A 108 12.22 -3.14 -2.51
CA GLU A 108 12.41 -1.80 -3.06
C GLU A 108 13.71 -1.16 -2.55
N ILE A 109 13.96 -1.24 -1.25
CA ILE A 109 15.17 -0.68 -0.64
C ILE A 109 16.40 -1.44 -1.13
N VAL A 110 16.41 -2.77 -1.01
CA VAL A 110 17.62 -3.56 -1.27
C VAL A 110 17.92 -3.62 -2.75
N ILE A 111 16.96 -4.00 -3.58
CA ILE A 111 17.18 -4.19 -5.01
C ILE A 111 17.06 -2.85 -5.75
N GLY A 112 15.99 -2.08 -5.50
CA GLY A 112 15.72 -0.85 -6.23
C GLY A 112 16.81 0.19 -6.04
N ILE A 113 17.22 0.47 -4.80
CA ILE A 113 18.30 1.42 -4.51
C ILE A 113 19.63 0.89 -5.03
N SER A 114 19.96 -0.40 -4.82
CA SER A 114 21.23 -0.95 -5.25
C SER A 114 21.43 -0.89 -6.77
N LEU A 115 20.40 -1.30 -7.53
CA LEU A 115 20.40 -1.20 -8.99
C LEU A 115 20.44 0.26 -9.46
N GLY A 116 19.68 1.15 -8.80
CA GLY A 116 19.68 2.56 -9.11
C GLY A 116 21.03 3.24 -8.86
N VAL A 117 21.71 2.91 -7.76
CA VAL A 117 23.08 3.40 -7.46
C VAL A 117 24.07 2.88 -8.50
N LEU A 118 24.04 1.58 -8.79
CA LEU A 118 24.93 0.97 -9.78
C LEU A 118 24.80 1.64 -11.16
N THR A 119 23.59 1.81 -11.63
CA THR A 119 23.29 2.40 -12.94
C THR A 119 23.57 3.91 -12.96
N GLY A 120 23.24 4.64 -11.90
CA GLY A 120 23.52 6.08 -11.77
C GLY A 120 25.02 6.39 -11.77
N LEU A 121 25.84 5.56 -11.09
CA LEU A 121 27.29 5.69 -11.10
C LEU A 121 27.92 5.34 -12.46
N LYS A 122 27.32 4.38 -13.19
CA LYS A 122 27.77 3.90 -14.51
C LYS A 122 26.87 4.39 -15.66
N ARG A 123 26.33 5.60 -15.56
CA ARG A 123 25.44 6.16 -16.59
C ARG A 123 26.09 6.13 -17.99
N GLY A 124 25.34 5.61 -18.97
CA GLY A 124 25.80 5.41 -20.35
C GLY A 124 26.58 4.13 -20.61
N HIS A 125 26.81 3.30 -19.59
CA HIS A 125 27.42 1.98 -19.74
C HIS A 125 26.37 0.93 -20.14
N PRO A 126 26.71 -0.19 -20.82
CA PRO A 126 25.73 -1.23 -21.14
C PRO A 126 24.87 -1.72 -19.96
N VAL A 127 25.45 -1.85 -18.77
CA VAL A 127 24.71 -2.22 -17.55
C VAL A 127 23.58 -1.24 -17.26
N ASP A 128 23.81 0.05 -17.45
CA ASP A 128 22.77 1.08 -17.27
C ASP A 128 21.62 0.88 -18.26
N THR A 129 21.94 0.69 -19.54
CA THR A 129 20.94 0.45 -20.58
C THR A 129 20.16 -0.83 -20.33
N THR A 130 20.83 -1.93 -19.96
CA THR A 130 20.17 -3.21 -19.68
C THR A 130 19.19 -3.10 -18.51
N VAL A 131 19.61 -2.52 -17.38
CA VAL A 131 18.73 -2.36 -16.23
C VAL A 131 17.55 -1.45 -16.56
N LEU A 132 17.76 -0.35 -17.31
CA LEU A 132 16.65 0.50 -17.76
C LEU A 132 15.65 -0.24 -18.64
N LEU A 133 16.12 -1.06 -19.59
CA LEU A 133 15.25 -1.88 -20.43
C LEU A 133 14.48 -2.90 -19.59
N LEU A 134 15.13 -3.57 -18.64
CA LEU A 134 14.46 -4.50 -17.72
C LEU A 134 13.38 -3.79 -16.87
N THR A 135 13.66 -2.59 -16.34
CA THR A 135 12.64 -1.83 -15.60
C THR A 135 11.47 -1.43 -16.47
N LEU A 136 11.69 -1.12 -17.75
CA LEU A 136 10.60 -0.84 -18.70
C LEU A 136 9.72 -2.07 -18.94
N VAL A 137 10.34 -3.24 -19.12
CA VAL A 137 9.61 -4.52 -19.28
C VAL A 137 8.77 -4.81 -18.05
N VAL A 138 9.34 -4.66 -16.84
CA VAL A 138 8.61 -4.88 -15.58
C VAL A 138 7.41 -3.95 -15.44
N ILE A 139 7.56 -2.65 -15.77
CA ILE A 139 6.45 -1.69 -15.68
C ILE A 139 5.38 -1.96 -16.75
N ALA A 140 5.77 -2.47 -17.93
CA ALA A 140 4.84 -2.74 -19.02
C ALA A 140 3.96 -3.98 -18.76
N ILE A 141 4.39 -4.91 -17.91
CA ILE A 141 3.62 -6.10 -17.56
C ILE A 141 2.71 -5.79 -16.36
N PRO A 142 1.40 -5.97 -16.47
CA PRO A 142 0.50 -5.81 -15.33
C PRO A 142 0.90 -6.72 -14.16
N THR A 143 0.89 -6.20 -12.93
CA THR A 143 1.33 -6.91 -11.72
C THR A 143 0.64 -8.25 -11.53
N PHE A 144 -0.66 -8.35 -11.86
CA PHE A 144 -1.37 -9.62 -11.75
C PHE A 144 -0.87 -10.68 -12.74
N VAL A 145 -0.44 -10.28 -13.94
CA VAL A 145 0.17 -11.20 -14.91
C VAL A 145 1.49 -11.74 -14.37
N THR A 146 2.34 -10.85 -13.85
CA THR A 146 3.60 -11.24 -13.20
C THR A 146 3.34 -12.20 -12.04
N GLY A 147 2.35 -11.92 -11.20
CA GLY A 147 1.95 -12.77 -10.08
C GLY A 147 1.52 -14.16 -10.52
N LEU A 148 0.60 -14.25 -11.47
CA LEU A 148 0.11 -15.53 -12.01
C LEU A 148 1.22 -16.34 -12.70
N LEU A 149 2.08 -15.68 -13.47
CA LEU A 149 3.22 -16.35 -14.13
C LEU A 149 4.21 -16.91 -13.12
N LEU A 150 4.58 -16.14 -12.09
CA LEU A 150 5.50 -16.61 -11.06
C LEU A 150 4.87 -17.72 -10.21
N GLN A 151 3.59 -17.61 -9.84
CA GLN A 151 2.87 -18.66 -9.15
C GLN A 151 2.84 -19.97 -9.96
N LEU A 152 2.53 -19.88 -11.27
CA LEU A 152 2.50 -21.04 -12.16
C LEU A 152 3.89 -21.67 -12.34
N LEU A 153 4.91 -20.85 -12.63
CA LEU A 153 6.26 -21.34 -12.91
C LEU A 153 6.96 -21.85 -11.63
N LEU A 154 7.00 -21.04 -10.59
CA LEU A 154 7.73 -21.36 -9.36
C LEU A 154 6.94 -22.31 -8.47
N GLY A 155 5.62 -22.14 -8.39
CA GLY A 155 4.77 -22.92 -7.49
C GLY A 155 4.31 -24.23 -8.11
N VAL A 156 3.70 -24.18 -9.30
CA VAL A 156 3.06 -25.37 -9.88
C VAL A 156 4.06 -26.18 -10.71
N LYS A 157 4.81 -25.53 -11.61
CA LYS A 157 5.69 -26.24 -12.56
C LYS A 157 6.99 -26.72 -11.93
N TRP A 158 7.66 -25.89 -11.14
CA TRP A 158 8.96 -26.20 -10.55
C TRP A 158 8.87 -26.67 -9.09
N GLY A 159 7.78 -26.39 -8.39
CA GLY A 159 7.60 -26.77 -6.99
C GLY A 159 8.57 -26.11 -6.00
N TRP A 160 9.14 -24.95 -6.37
CA TRP A 160 10.10 -24.22 -5.52
C TRP A 160 9.45 -23.47 -4.39
N ILE A 161 8.18 -23.08 -4.57
CA ILE A 161 7.37 -22.38 -3.58
C ILE A 161 5.99 -23.03 -3.49
N LYS A 162 5.28 -22.78 -2.39
CA LYS A 162 3.86 -23.14 -2.32
C LYS A 162 3.04 -22.21 -3.24
N PRO A 163 2.14 -22.74 -4.10
CA PRO A 163 1.28 -21.90 -4.95
C PRO A 163 0.32 -21.02 -4.16
N ALA A 164 -0.10 -21.47 -2.98
CA ALA A 164 -0.92 -20.73 -2.05
C ALA A 164 -0.20 -20.58 -0.72
N VAL A 165 -0.29 -19.40 -0.11
CA VAL A 165 0.32 -19.11 1.18
C VAL A 165 -0.52 -19.73 2.29
N SER A 166 0.13 -20.31 3.30
CA SER A 166 -0.49 -20.88 4.48
C SER A 166 -1.23 -19.81 5.29
N THR A 167 -2.20 -20.20 6.11
CA THR A 167 -3.03 -19.27 6.91
C THR A 167 -2.18 -18.38 7.83
N ASP A 168 -1.09 -18.91 8.39
CA ASP A 168 -0.19 -18.14 9.27
C ASP A 168 0.68 -17.12 8.52
N ALA A 169 0.71 -17.21 7.19
CA ALA A 169 1.50 -16.37 6.30
C ALA A 169 2.94 -16.12 6.80
N PRO A 170 3.76 -17.18 6.92
CA PRO A 170 5.14 -17.04 7.37
C PRO A 170 5.96 -16.26 6.34
N LEU A 171 7.04 -15.62 6.80
CA LEU A 171 7.82 -14.67 5.97
C LEU A 171 8.45 -15.31 4.72
N ASP A 172 8.85 -16.56 4.80
CA ASP A 172 9.43 -17.30 3.67
C ASP A 172 8.41 -17.51 2.55
N GLU A 173 7.14 -17.75 2.86
CA GLU A 173 6.08 -17.87 1.87
C GLU A 173 5.66 -16.49 1.29
N LEU A 174 5.96 -15.39 1.97
CA LEU A 174 5.66 -14.02 1.51
C LEU A 174 6.76 -13.43 0.60
N ILE A 175 7.91 -14.12 0.42
CA ILE A 175 9.03 -13.62 -0.40
C ILE A 175 8.59 -13.35 -1.84
N VAL A 176 8.03 -14.34 -2.52
CA VAL A 176 7.60 -14.20 -3.92
C VAL A 176 6.39 -13.27 -4.07
N PRO A 177 5.32 -13.39 -3.27
CA PRO A 177 4.24 -12.41 -3.26
C PRO A 177 4.72 -10.98 -3.01
N GLY A 178 5.63 -10.76 -2.06
CA GLY A 178 6.19 -9.45 -1.77
C GLY A 178 7.03 -8.89 -2.93
N LEU A 179 7.80 -9.73 -3.63
CA LEU A 179 8.52 -9.33 -4.83
C LEU A 179 7.56 -8.94 -5.97
N VAL A 180 6.45 -9.68 -6.14
CA VAL A 180 5.40 -9.35 -7.11
C VAL A 180 4.77 -8.00 -6.77
N LEU A 181 4.39 -7.80 -5.50
CA LEU A 181 3.80 -6.54 -5.03
C LEU A 181 4.76 -5.36 -5.25
N ALA A 182 6.04 -5.53 -4.94
CA ALA A 182 7.07 -4.51 -5.13
C ALA A 182 7.45 -4.25 -6.58
N SER A 183 7.15 -5.14 -7.52
CA SER A 183 7.79 -5.16 -8.85
C SER A 183 7.76 -3.82 -9.58
N VAL A 184 6.62 -3.15 -9.63
CA VAL A 184 6.46 -1.87 -10.32
C VAL A 184 7.16 -0.75 -9.54
N SER A 185 6.93 -0.65 -8.24
CA SER A 185 7.56 0.36 -7.37
C SER A 185 9.07 0.21 -7.33
N LEU A 186 9.59 -1.02 -7.28
CA LEU A 186 11.02 -1.33 -7.38
C LEU A 186 11.63 -0.76 -8.67
N ALA A 187 10.95 -0.89 -9.81
CA ALA A 187 11.40 -0.33 -11.06
C ALA A 187 11.41 1.22 -11.01
N TYR A 188 10.40 1.85 -10.40
CA TYR A 188 10.38 3.29 -10.16
C TYR A 188 11.51 3.74 -9.23
N VAL A 189 11.73 3.07 -8.10
CA VAL A 189 12.81 3.34 -7.14
C VAL A 189 14.17 3.24 -7.83
N THR A 190 14.39 2.21 -8.67
CA THR A 190 15.61 2.04 -9.45
C THR A 190 15.87 3.25 -10.36
N ARG A 191 14.87 3.68 -11.11
CA ARG A 191 15.00 4.80 -12.06
C ARG A 191 15.15 6.14 -11.35
N LEU A 192 14.41 6.36 -10.27
CA LEU A 192 14.51 7.56 -9.44
C LEU A 192 15.90 7.68 -8.81
N THR A 193 16.39 6.61 -8.20
CA THR A 193 17.74 6.55 -7.60
C THR A 193 18.81 6.80 -8.65
N ARG A 194 18.71 6.14 -9.81
CA ARG A 194 19.64 6.35 -10.93
C ARG A 194 19.70 7.81 -11.35
N THR A 195 18.56 8.45 -11.56
CA THR A 195 18.49 9.84 -12.02
C THR A 195 19.08 10.77 -10.98
N SER A 196 18.68 10.63 -9.73
CA SER A 196 19.17 11.44 -8.62
C SER A 196 20.70 11.30 -8.42
N ILE A 197 21.23 10.08 -8.51
CA ILE A 197 22.69 9.83 -8.46
C ILE A 197 23.41 10.50 -9.64
N ALA A 198 22.89 10.37 -10.85
CA ALA A 198 23.51 10.92 -12.05
C ALA A 198 23.57 12.45 -12.05
N GLU A 199 22.55 13.11 -11.49
CA GLU A 199 22.49 14.56 -11.32
C GLU A 199 23.42 15.02 -10.22
N ASN A 200 23.31 14.47 -9.02
CA ASN A 200 24.12 14.85 -7.87
C ASN A 200 25.62 14.58 -8.06
N LYS A 201 26.00 13.57 -8.86
CA LYS A 201 27.40 13.31 -9.19
C LYS A 201 28.11 14.49 -9.86
N ARG A 202 27.38 15.41 -10.50
CA ARG A 202 27.91 16.61 -11.15
C ARG A 202 27.83 17.86 -10.26
N ALA A 203 27.24 17.76 -9.08
CA ALA A 203 27.07 18.88 -8.17
C ALA A 203 28.40 19.38 -7.60
N ASP A 204 28.49 20.68 -7.31
CA ASP A 204 29.72 21.36 -6.87
C ASP A 204 30.26 20.82 -5.54
N TYR A 205 29.38 20.42 -4.62
CA TYR A 205 29.79 19.83 -3.34
C TYR A 205 30.50 18.46 -3.53
N VAL A 206 30.14 17.70 -4.57
CA VAL A 206 30.82 16.42 -4.91
C VAL A 206 32.17 16.73 -5.55
N ARG A 207 32.22 17.70 -6.47
CA ARG A 207 33.50 18.17 -7.06
C ARG A 207 34.46 18.67 -6.01
N THR A 208 33.96 19.46 -5.04
CA THR A 208 34.77 19.96 -3.91
C THR A 208 35.30 18.80 -3.06
N ALA A 209 34.50 17.76 -2.80
CA ALA A 209 34.92 16.59 -2.04
C ALA A 209 36.07 15.84 -2.76
N VAL A 210 35.96 15.69 -4.09
CA VAL A 210 37.01 15.08 -4.92
C VAL A 210 38.27 15.94 -4.93
N ALA A 211 38.15 17.27 -5.11
CA ALA A 211 39.27 18.20 -5.11
C ALA A 211 40.03 18.21 -3.76
N LYS A 212 39.34 17.95 -2.64
CA LYS A 212 39.95 17.75 -1.32
C LYS A 212 40.66 16.41 -1.13
N GLY A 213 40.75 15.56 -2.17
CA GLY A 213 41.43 14.28 -2.13
C GLY A 213 40.71 13.19 -1.33
N LEU A 214 39.40 13.32 -1.09
CA LEU A 214 38.65 12.31 -0.37
C LEU A 214 38.59 10.99 -1.19
N PRO A 215 38.76 9.82 -0.56
CA PRO A 215 38.69 8.54 -1.25
C PRO A 215 37.29 8.31 -1.82
N ARG A 216 37.21 7.66 -2.99
CA ARG A 216 36.00 7.48 -3.79
C ARG A 216 34.83 6.91 -2.97
N HIS A 217 35.07 5.90 -2.11
CA HIS A 217 34.01 5.32 -1.27
C HIS A 217 33.39 6.36 -0.33
N ARG A 218 34.21 7.26 0.27
CA ARG A 218 33.73 8.32 1.16
C ARG A 218 32.96 9.40 0.41
N VAL A 219 33.39 9.76 -0.81
CA VAL A 219 32.64 10.67 -1.69
C VAL A 219 31.27 10.09 -2.01
N ILE A 220 31.19 8.80 -2.37
CA ILE A 220 29.92 8.15 -2.70
C ILE A 220 29.02 8.05 -1.46
N THR A 221 29.49 7.44 -0.39
CA THR A 221 28.61 7.11 0.76
C THR A 221 28.20 8.34 1.56
N ARG A 222 29.09 9.29 1.79
CA ARG A 222 28.85 10.42 2.69
C ARG A 222 28.34 11.68 1.98
N HIS A 223 28.75 11.91 0.74
CA HIS A 223 28.39 13.13 0.01
C HIS A 223 27.34 12.88 -1.06
N LEU A 224 27.48 11.84 -1.90
CA LEU A 224 26.60 11.59 -3.01
C LEU A 224 25.30 10.91 -2.56
N LEU A 225 25.36 9.74 -1.90
CA LEU A 225 24.18 8.96 -1.52
C LEU A 225 23.26 9.74 -0.58
N ARG A 226 23.80 10.43 0.42
CA ARG A 226 23.00 11.15 1.41
C ARG A 226 21.99 12.11 0.76
N ASN A 227 22.41 12.87 -0.23
CA ASN A 227 21.55 13.83 -0.89
C ASN A 227 20.69 13.18 -2.00
N SER A 228 21.25 12.18 -2.69
CA SER A 228 20.55 11.50 -3.77
C SER A 228 19.41 10.60 -3.30
N LEU A 229 19.46 10.12 -2.05
CA LEU A 229 18.42 9.25 -1.51
C LEU A 229 17.23 10.02 -0.92
N ILE A 230 17.30 11.33 -0.73
CA ILE A 230 16.19 12.13 -0.19
C ILE A 230 14.89 11.89 -1.00
N PRO A 231 14.85 12.11 -2.33
CA PRO A 231 13.63 11.88 -3.10
C PRO A 231 13.21 10.41 -3.14
N VAL A 232 14.17 9.48 -2.99
CA VAL A 232 13.90 8.04 -2.99
C VAL A 232 13.21 7.60 -1.71
N VAL A 233 13.74 8.01 -0.56
CA VAL A 233 13.13 7.72 0.76
C VAL A 233 11.71 8.28 0.84
N THR A 234 11.53 9.46 0.29
CA THR A 234 10.22 10.05 0.14
C THR A 234 9.26 9.21 -0.66
N PHE A 235 9.67 8.81 -1.87
CA PHE A 235 8.83 7.98 -2.73
C PHE A 235 8.44 6.69 -1.99
N ILE A 236 9.42 5.95 -1.44
CA ILE A 236 9.16 4.72 -0.68
C ILE A 236 8.18 4.96 0.46
N GLY A 237 8.34 6.07 1.18
CA GLY A 237 7.45 6.40 2.28
C GLY A 237 6.00 6.65 1.83
N THR A 238 5.79 7.39 0.73
CA THR A 238 4.44 7.61 0.18
C THR A 238 3.86 6.35 -0.48
N ASP A 239 4.72 5.45 -0.94
CA ASP A 239 4.32 4.20 -1.61
C ASP A 239 3.75 3.15 -0.65
N VAL A 240 4.04 3.24 0.66
CA VAL A 240 3.49 2.33 1.69
C VAL A 240 1.97 2.18 1.57
N GLY A 241 1.26 3.30 1.44
CA GLY A 241 -0.20 3.27 1.31
C GLY A 241 -0.66 2.67 -0.03
N ALA A 242 0.06 2.96 -1.12
CA ALA A 242 -0.22 2.40 -2.43
C ALA A 242 0.03 0.88 -2.46
N LEU A 243 1.09 0.39 -1.81
CA LEU A 243 1.37 -1.03 -1.66
C LEU A 243 0.27 -1.75 -0.87
N MET A 244 -0.21 -1.17 0.22
CA MET A 244 -1.32 -1.76 0.99
C MET A 244 -2.60 -1.85 0.16
N GLY A 245 -2.93 -0.82 -0.63
CA GLY A 245 -4.05 -0.85 -1.57
C GLY A 245 -3.82 -1.83 -2.72
N GLY A 246 -2.62 -1.89 -3.27
CA GLY A 246 -2.21 -2.81 -4.34
C GLY A 246 -2.12 -4.27 -3.90
N ALA A 247 -2.02 -4.53 -2.61
CA ALA A 247 -1.98 -5.88 -2.05
C ALA A 247 -3.22 -6.72 -2.39
N ILE A 248 -4.38 -6.11 -2.64
CA ILE A 248 -5.65 -6.80 -2.95
C ILE A 248 -5.44 -7.87 -4.03
N VAL A 249 -4.82 -7.50 -5.14
CA VAL A 249 -4.60 -8.41 -6.28
C VAL A 249 -3.59 -9.50 -5.94
N THR A 250 -2.48 -9.12 -5.32
CA THR A 250 -1.42 -10.06 -4.93
C THR A 250 -1.92 -11.06 -3.88
N GLU A 251 -2.64 -10.59 -2.87
CA GLU A 251 -3.24 -11.44 -1.84
C GLU A 251 -4.23 -12.44 -2.43
N ARG A 252 -5.02 -12.00 -3.42
CA ARG A 252 -5.97 -12.88 -4.08
C ARG A 252 -5.28 -13.97 -4.91
N ILE A 253 -4.22 -13.63 -5.64
CA ILE A 253 -3.47 -14.58 -6.47
C ILE A 253 -2.83 -15.67 -5.59
N PHE A 254 -2.14 -15.27 -4.52
CA PHE A 254 -1.41 -16.19 -3.66
C PHE A 254 -2.24 -16.72 -2.48
N ASN A 255 -3.56 -16.46 -2.47
CA ASN A 255 -4.49 -16.84 -1.40
C ASN A 255 -4.02 -16.41 0.01
N ILE A 256 -3.51 -15.18 0.11
CA ILE A 256 -3.06 -14.57 1.37
C ILE A 256 -4.27 -13.96 2.07
N HIS A 257 -4.58 -14.40 3.29
CA HIS A 257 -5.76 -13.93 4.04
C HIS A 257 -5.50 -12.57 4.73
N GLY A 258 -5.15 -11.57 3.94
CA GLY A 258 -4.95 -10.19 4.39
C GLY A 258 -6.16 -9.29 4.14
N VAL A 259 -5.93 -7.98 4.26
CA VAL A 259 -6.94 -6.92 4.09
C VAL A 259 -7.55 -6.93 2.70
N GLY A 260 -6.72 -7.08 1.66
CA GLY A 260 -7.18 -7.12 0.28
C GLY A 260 -8.03 -8.35 -0.03
N TYR A 261 -7.69 -9.49 0.56
CA TYR A 261 -8.50 -10.71 0.46
C TYR A 261 -9.88 -10.51 1.09
N GLN A 262 -9.95 -9.93 2.29
CA GLN A 262 -11.21 -9.65 2.97
C GLN A 262 -12.06 -8.63 2.22
N LEU A 263 -11.44 -7.58 1.67
CA LEU A 263 -12.13 -6.62 0.81
C LEU A 263 -12.72 -7.29 -0.43
N TYR A 264 -11.93 -8.13 -1.12
CA TYR A 264 -12.40 -8.85 -2.29
C TYR A 264 -13.60 -9.75 -1.96
N GLN A 265 -13.53 -10.50 -0.85
CA GLN A 265 -14.64 -11.34 -0.39
C GLN A 265 -15.86 -10.50 0.00
N GLY A 266 -15.64 -9.37 0.69
CA GLY A 266 -16.72 -8.44 1.07
C GLY A 266 -17.45 -7.87 -0.15
N ILE A 267 -16.71 -7.48 -1.19
CA ILE A 267 -17.28 -6.98 -2.46
C ILE A 267 -18.09 -8.07 -3.18
N LEU A 268 -17.51 -9.26 -3.32
CA LEU A 268 -18.21 -10.38 -3.98
C LEU A 268 -19.50 -10.78 -3.28
N ARG A 269 -19.52 -10.73 -1.95
CA ARG A 269 -20.68 -11.08 -1.12
C ARG A 269 -21.59 -9.90 -0.84
N GLN A 270 -21.30 -8.72 -1.41
CA GLN A 270 -22.03 -7.47 -1.16
C GLN A 270 -22.12 -7.08 0.33
N ASN A 271 -21.11 -7.50 1.13
CA ASN A 271 -21.04 -7.19 2.56
C ASN A 271 -20.55 -5.75 2.78
N THR A 272 -21.50 -4.81 2.80
CA THR A 272 -21.26 -3.38 2.97
C THR A 272 -20.44 -3.07 4.21
N GLN A 273 -20.76 -3.67 5.36
CA GLN A 273 -20.07 -3.40 6.63
C GLN A 273 -18.58 -3.79 6.56
N THR A 274 -18.28 -4.98 6.04
CA THR A 274 -16.89 -5.41 5.84
C THR A 274 -16.15 -4.46 4.90
N VAL A 275 -16.72 -4.13 3.74
CA VAL A 275 -16.03 -3.27 2.75
C VAL A 275 -15.78 -1.89 3.30
N VAL A 276 -16.81 -1.23 3.84
CA VAL A 276 -16.70 0.15 4.35
C VAL A 276 -15.78 0.19 5.57
N GLY A 277 -15.88 -0.79 6.48
CA GLY A 277 -15.02 -0.89 7.65
C GLY A 277 -13.54 -1.04 7.28
N PHE A 278 -13.19 -2.03 6.45
CA PHE A 278 -11.80 -2.24 6.03
C PHE A 278 -11.23 -1.05 5.27
N VAL A 279 -11.99 -0.42 4.35
CA VAL A 279 -11.53 0.78 3.64
C VAL A 279 -11.34 1.95 4.58
N THR A 280 -12.23 2.14 5.58
CA THR A 280 -12.07 3.21 6.57
C THR A 280 -10.75 3.08 7.35
N VAL A 281 -10.40 1.86 7.79
CA VAL A 281 -9.13 1.63 8.48
C VAL A 281 -7.94 1.75 7.53
N LEU A 282 -8.05 1.29 6.27
CA LEU A 282 -7.01 1.51 5.26
C LEU A 282 -6.74 3.00 5.02
N VAL A 283 -7.80 3.83 4.94
CA VAL A 283 -7.66 5.29 4.81
C VAL A 283 -6.92 5.86 6.02
N LEU A 284 -7.24 5.42 7.23
CA LEU A 284 -6.52 5.84 8.44
C LEU A 284 -5.04 5.44 8.38
N VAL A 285 -4.74 4.20 8.02
CA VAL A 285 -3.35 3.71 7.86
C VAL A 285 -2.61 4.52 6.81
N PHE A 286 -3.23 4.79 5.66
CA PHE A 286 -2.67 5.63 4.60
C PHE A 286 -2.36 7.05 5.09
N LEU A 287 -3.29 7.68 5.81
CA LEU A 287 -3.11 9.02 6.36
C LEU A 287 -1.98 9.06 7.39
N VAL A 288 -1.91 8.05 8.28
CA VAL A 288 -0.84 7.93 9.27
C VAL A 288 0.52 7.70 8.58
N ALA A 289 0.58 6.83 7.57
CA ALA A 289 1.80 6.59 6.80
C ALA A 289 2.30 7.89 6.14
N ASN A 290 1.41 8.64 5.48
CA ASN A 290 1.75 9.94 4.89
C ASN A 290 2.22 10.96 5.94
N LEU A 291 1.58 11.01 7.10
CA LEU A 291 2.02 11.88 8.19
C LEU A 291 3.44 11.53 8.67
N LEU A 292 3.73 10.24 8.83
CA LEU A 292 5.07 9.78 9.21
C LEU A 292 6.12 10.19 8.17
N VAL A 293 5.80 10.10 6.88
CA VAL A 293 6.67 10.55 5.79
C VAL A 293 6.88 12.06 5.83
N ASP A 294 5.82 12.84 6.04
CA ASP A 294 5.91 14.29 6.17
C ASP A 294 6.79 14.70 7.35
N LEU A 295 6.70 13.96 8.48
CA LEU A 295 7.55 14.17 9.64
C LEU A 295 9.00 13.80 9.35
N LEU A 296 9.23 12.69 8.65
CA LEU A 296 10.55 12.27 8.19
C LEU A 296 11.18 13.34 7.29
N TYR A 297 10.41 13.92 6.37
CA TYR A 297 10.85 15.06 5.56
C TYR A 297 11.29 16.23 6.39
N ALA A 298 10.47 16.65 7.35
CA ALA A 298 10.80 17.77 8.20
C ALA A 298 12.06 17.55 9.06
N VAL A 299 12.46 16.27 9.26
CA VAL A 299 13.74 15.90 9.92
C VAL A 299 14.90 15.90 8.92
N LEU A 300 14.69 15.38 7.70
CA LEU A 300 15.75 15.23 6.68
C LEU A 300 16.09 16.57 5.99
N ASP A 301 15.08 17.41 5.74
CA ASP A 301 15.28 18.74 5.14
C ASP A 301 14.84 19.87 6.09
N PRO A 302 15.79 20.48 6.83
CA PRO A 302 15.47 21.56 7.75
C PRO A 302 14.94 22.84 7.08
N ARG A 303 15.01 22.98 5.76
CA ARG A 303 14.50 24.15 5.01
C ARG A 303 12.98 24.21 5.04
N ILE A 304 12.29 23.07 5.14
CA ILE A 304 10.83 22.97 5.19
C ILE A 304 10.25 23.47 6.53
N ARG A 305 11.08 23.62 7.56
CA ARG A 305 10.65 24.07 8.88
C ARG A 305 10.21 25.53 8.94
N TYR A 306 10.51 26.32 7.92
CA TYR A 306 10.34 27.78 7.91
C TYR A 306 9.31 28.25 6.85
N ALA A 307 8.68 27.34 6.12
CA ALA A 307 7.54 27.59 5.24
C ALA A 307 6.22 27.15 5.92
#